data_b6ffdce7b8759ce731e169bf3249fa2f
#
_entry.id   b6ffdce7b8759ce731e169bf3249fa2f
#
_cell.length_a   1.000
_cell.length_b   1.000
_cell.length_c   1.000
_cell.angle_alpha   90.00
_cell.angle_beta   90.00
_cell.angle_gamma   90.00
#
_symmetry.space_group_name_H-M   'P 1'
#
loop_
_entity.id
_entity.type
_entity.pdbx_description
1 polymer ?
#
loop_
_entity_poly.entity_id
_entity_poly.type
_entity_poly.pdbx_seq_one_letter_code
_entity_poly.pdbx_strand_id
1 'polypeptide(L)'
;MTKSVEAILFDMGGTLRTRVADEELHHQSVAQFMDLLGVKGSPAAFFQQLSERARAYKRWSEETLIEAPEEEIWTRWMLPQWPADVIEPLAVHLNQLWRSARGVRIARPDTREVIIELNRRGYRLGLISNTTSRYDSPHMLEKLGVSDCFKTVVLSATFGRRKPDSSIFLEATRNLGVHPDRSAYVGDRLDRDVAGARQAGFAMTIIIQEPEDTPLEPTDASLTPDHVIHHLTELLMIFPPLHPTPQQSRDRTVDML
;
A
#
# COMPACT_ATOMS: atom_id res chain seq x y z
N MET A 1 -28.72 5.57 -10.90
CA MET A 1 -28.68 5.04 -9.52
C MET A 1 -27.22 4.70 -9.22
N THR A 2 -26.60 5.41 -8.32
CA THR A 2 -25.27 5.08 -7.81
C THR A 2 -25.33 3.70 -7.15
N LYS A 3 -24.57 2.74 -7.66
CA LYS A 3 -24.50 1.39 -7.08
C LYS A 3 -23.87 1.52 -5.68
N SER A 4 -24.41 0.84 -4.68
CA SER A 4 -23.85 0.89 -3.33
C SER A 4 -22.49 0.18 -3.30
N VAL A 5 -21.50 0.80 -2.68
CA VAL A 5 -20.17 0.21 -2.44
C VAL A 5 -20.32 -0.96 -1.45
N GLU A 6 -19.68 -2.10 -1.76
CA GLU A 6 -19.65 -3.31 -0.91
C GLU A 6 -18.24 -3.69 -0.47
N ALA A 7 -17.24 -3.22 -1.21
CA ALA A 7 -15.84 -3.48 -0.92
C ALA A 7 -15.03 -2.18 -0.86
N ILE A 8 -14.07 -2.15 0.05
CA ILE A 8 -13.12 -1.04 0.17
C ILE A 8 -11.71 -1.62 0.08
N LEU A 9 -10.94 -1.14 -0.90
CA LEU A 9 -9.59 -1.57 -1.10
C LEU A 9 -8.62 -0.41 -0.78
N PHE A 10 -7.51 -0.74 -0.15
CA PHE A 10 -6.54 0.24 0.34
C PHE A 10 -5.17 0.06 -0.32
N ASP A 11 -4.46 1.16 -0.56
CA ASP A 11 -3.01 1.14 -0.59
C ASP A 11 -2.43 1.00 0.83
N MET A 12 -1.16 0.63 0.91
CA MET A 12 -0.47 0.49 2.19
C MET A 12 0.38 1.73 2.51
N GLY A 13 1.31 2.07 1.63
CA GLY A 13 2.33 3.07 1.90
C GLY A 13 1.88 4.50 1.58
N GLY A 14 1.86 5.40 2.55
CA GLY A 14 1.24 6.71 2.44
C GLY A 14 -0.22 6.71 2.85
N THR A 15 -0.89 5.55 2.81
CA THR A 15 -2.32 5.39 3.09
C THR A 15 -2.59 4.83 4.49
N LEU A 16 -2.26 3.58 4.75
CA LEU A 16 -2.45 2.96 6.06
C LEU A 16 -1.24 3.14 7.00
N ARG A 17 -0.10 3.49 6.44
CA ARG A 17 1.15 3.76 7.17
C ARG A 17 1.96 4.83 6.49
N THR A 18 2.81 5.49 7.27
CA THR A 18 3.81 6.45 6.82
C THR A 18 5.22 5.93 7.04
N ARG A 19 6.20 6.65 6.55
CA ARG A 19 7.61 6.36 6.77
C ARG A 19 8.26 7.53 7.49
N VAL A 20 8.96 7.23 8.60
CA VAL A 20 9.70 8.19 9.39
C VAL A 20 11.20 7.89 9.24
N ALA A 21 12.00 8.93 9.06
CA ALA A 21 13.45 8.79 9.04
C ALA A 21 13.97 8.35 10.42
N ASP A 22 14.99 7.49 10.42
CA ASP A 22 15.66 7.00 11.62
C ASP A 22 17.15 6.86 11.27
N GLU A 23 17.96 7.78 11.77
CA GLU A 23 19.39 7.85 11.45
C GLU A 23 20.17 6.68 12.05
N GLU A 24 19.84 6.27 13.27
CA GLU A 24 20.53 5.16 13.91
C GLU A 24 20.25 3.85 13.18
N LEU A 25 18.98 3.56 12.87
CA LEU A 25 18.58 2.41 12.08
C LEU A 25 19.20 2.44 10.69
N HIS A 26 19.34 3.64 10.08
CA HIS A 26 20.04 3.82 8.82
C HIS A 26 21.49 3.34 8.92
N HIS A 27 22.25 3.87 9.88
CA HIS A 27 23.67 3.52 10.04
C HIS A 27 23.87 2.04 10.35
N GLN A 28 23.05 1.48 11.25
CA GLN A 28 23.10 0.06 11.59
C GLN A 28 22.81 -0.83 10.38
N SER A 29 21.76 -0.49 9.60
CA SER A 29 21.38 -1.28 8.42
C SER A 29 22.44 -1.21 7.32
N VAL A 30 23.05 -0.05 7.08
CA VAL A 30 24.12 0.10 6.09
C VAL A 30 25.36 -0.67 6.51
N ALA A 31 25.74 -0.62 7.80
CA ALA A 31 26.85 -1.40 8.32
C ALA A 31 26.63 -2.90 8.14
N GLN A 32 25.44 -3.41 8.49
CA GLN A 32 25.07 -4.82 8.30
C GLN A 32 25.11 -5.23 6.82
N PHE A 33 24.70 -4.35 5.90
CA PHE A 33 24.84 -4.57 4.46
C PHE A 33 26.29 -4.79 4.05
N MET A 34 27.16 -3.88 4.48
CA MET A 34 28.58 -3.92 4.13
C MET A 34 29.26 -5.17 4.69
N ASP A 35 28.94 -5.52 5.93
CA ASP A 35 29.48 -6.73 6.58
C ASP A 35 29.01 -8.00 5.86
N LEU A 36 27.71 -8.08 5.55
CA LEU A 36 27.13 -9.24 4.85
C LEU A 36 27.77 -9.50 3.49
N LEU A 37 28.13 -8.42 2.77
CA LEU A 37 28.69 -8.48 1.43
C LEU A 37 30.22 -8.40 1.42
N GLY A 38 30.87 -8.26 2.57
CA GLY A 38 32.33 -8.09 2.67
C GLY A 38 32.84 -6.78 2.06
N VAL A 39 31.98 -5.75 1.97
CA VAL A 39 32.32 -4.45 1.37
C VAL A 39 33.13 -3.63 2.36
N LYS A 40 34.27 -3.10 1.88
CA LYS A 40 35.11 -2.15 2.63
C LYS A 40 34.99 -0.75 2.01
N GLY A 41 35.13 0.29 2.83
CA GLY A 41 35.15 1.68 2.36
C GLY A 41 34.09 2.54 3.07
N SER A 42 33.65 3.59 2.41
CA SER A 42 32.69 4.55 2.97
C SER A 42 31.26 4.03 2.94
N PRO A 43 30.57 3.91 4.10
CA PRO A 43 29.16 3.56 4.16
C PRO A 43 28.27 4.50 3.34
N ALA A 44 28.56 5.81 3.37
CA ALA A 44 27.81 6.80 2.61
C ALA A 44 27.93 6.59 1.10
N ALA A 45 29.14 6.32 0.59
CA ALA A 45 29.36 6.05 -0.84
C ALA A 45 28.68 4.74 -1.28
N PHE A 46 28.72 3.70 -0.45
CA PHE A 46 28.04 2.44 -0.71
C PHE A 46 26.50 2.65 -0.78
N PHE A 47 25.92 3.32 0.19
CA PHE A 47 24.49 3.59 0.21
C PHE A 47 24.03 4.49 -0.93
N GLN A 48 24.86 5.48 -1.31
CA GLN A 48 24.58 6.31 -2.48
C GLN A 48 24.52 5.47 -3.75
N GLN A 49 25.46 4.56 -3.98
CA GLN A 49 25.47 3.66 -5.13
C GLN A 49 24.20 2.78 -5.17
N LEU A 50 23.80 2.18 -4.04
CA LEU A 50 22.55 1.42 -3.96
C LEU A 50 21.34 2.30 -4.27
N SER A 51 21.35 3.55 -3.78
CA SER A 51 20.24 4.49 -4.01
C SER A 51 20.10 4.87 -5.49
N GLU A 52 21.22 5.04 -6.21
CA GLU A 52 21.21 5.30 -7.65
C GLU A 52 20.65 4.12 -8.44
N ARG A 53 21.05 2.91 -8.08
CA ARG A 53 20.53 1.68 -8.68
C ARG A 53 19.05 1.46 -8.40
N ALA A 54 18.62 1.71 -7.16
CA ALA A 54 17.22 1.65 -6.80
C ALA A 54 16.37 2.67 -7.58
N ARG A 55 16.89 3.88 -7.85
CA ARG A 55 16.22 4.86 -8.73
C ARG A 55 16.12 4.36 -10.17
N ALA A 56 17.16 3.70 -10.69
CA ALA A 56 17.14 3.12 -12.03
C ALA A 56 16.09 2.01 -12.14
N TYR A 57 16.06 1.08 -11.18
CA TYR A 57 15.01 0.07 -11.09
C TYR A 57 13.61 0.69 -11.00
N LYS A 58 13.44 1.70 -10.13
CA LYS A 58 12.17 2.39 -9.96
C LYS A 58 11.65 2.98 -11.27
N ARG A 59 12.50 3.71 -12.02
CA ARG A 59 12.12 4.26 -13.34
C ARG A 59 11.66 3.15 -14.29
N TRP A 60 12.46 2.11 -14.46
CA TRP A 60 12.10 0.98 -15.31
C TRP A 60 10.76 0.35 -14.90
N SER A 61 10.54 0.12 -13.60
CA SER A 61 9.31 -0.50 -13.11
C SER A 61 8.09 0.41 -13.26
N GLU A 62 8.26 1.73 -13.18
CA GLU A 62 7.20 2.72 -13.41
C GLU A 62 6.86 2.85 -14.90
N GLU A 63 7.85 2.79 -15.79
CA GLU A 63 7.66 2.85 -17.25
C GLU A 63 7.00 1.57 -17.80
N THR A 64 7.38 0.42 -17.28
CA THR A 64 6.89 -0.88 -17.77
C THR A 64 5.67 -1.41 -17.05
N LEU A 65 5.36 -0.87 -15.88
CA LEU A 65 4.37 -1.36 -14.93
C LEU A 65 4.62 -2.81 -14.48
N ILE A 66 5.88 -3.26 -14.58
CA ILE A 66 6.32 -4.58 -14.13
C ILE A 66 7.00 -4.46 -12.75
N GLU A 67 6.68 -5.38 -11.86
CA GLU A 67 7.44 -5.60 -10.64
C GLU A 67 8.27 -6.88 -10.83
N ALA A 68 9.59 -6.75 -10.85
CA ALA A 68 10.46 -7.91 -10.91
C ALA A 68 10.43 -8.69 -9.59
N PRO A 69 10.67 -10.01 -9.59
CA PRO A 69 10.89 -10.79 -8.38
C PRO A 69 12.03 -10.20 -7.53
N GLU A 70 11.92 -10.37 -6.23
CA GLU A 70 12.87 -9.82 -5.25
C GLU A 70 14.31 -10.27 -5.55
N GLU A 71 14.48 -11.52 -5.95
CA GLU A 71 15.76 -12.12 -6.34
C GLU A 71 16.34 -11.43 -7.59
N GLU A 72 15.53 -11.16 -8.61
CA GLU A 72 15.96 -10.45 -9.82
C GLU A 72 16.32 -8.98 -9.52
N ILE A 73 15.56 -8.31 -8.64
CA ILE A 73 15.85 -6.94 -8.22
C ILE A 73 17.27 -6.88 -7.64
N TRP A 74 17.63 -7.83 -6.79
CA TRP A 74 18.91 -7.82 -6.11
C TRP A 74 20.07 -8.28 -6.99
N THR A 75 19.89 -9.29 -7.81
CA THR A 75 20.96 -9.81 -8.68
C THR A 75 21.21 -8.93 -9.90
N ARG A 76 20.15 -8.42 -10.53
CA ARG A 76 20.28 -7.68 -11.81
C ARG A 76 20.39 -6.17 -11.62
N TRP A 77 19.66 -5.61 -10.63
CA TRP A 77 19.55 -4.15 -10.50
C TRP A 77 20.41 -3.60 -9.36
N MET A 78 20.33 -4.21 -8.18
CA MET A 78 20.94 -3.65 -6.97
C MET A 78 22.42 -4.01 -6.83
N LEU A 79 22.77 -5.25 -7.09
CA LEU A 79 24.13 -5.81 -6.90
C LEU A 79 24.63 -6.60 -8.11
N PRO A 80 24.56 -6.08 -9.36
CA PRO A 80 24.92 -6.82 -10.57
C PRO A 80 26.40 -7.19 -10.67
N GLN A 81 27.26 -6.64 -9.80
CA GLN A 81 28.69 -6.94 -9.76
C GLN A 81 29.01 -8.17 -8.89
N TRP A 82 28.05 -8.71 -8.15
CA TRP A 82 28.21 -9.95 -7.37
C TRP A 82 27.65 -11.14 -8.16
N PRO A 83 28.19 -12.35 -7.96
CA PRO A 83 27.62 -13.56 -8.55
C PRO A 83 26.18 -13.75 -8.11
N ALA A 84 25.29 -14.13 -9.04
CA ALA A 84 23.87 -14.26 -8.75
C ALA A 84 23.57 -15.34 -7.70
N ASP A 85 24.30 -16.44 -7.74
CA ASP A 85 24.22 -17.56 -6.78
C ASP A 85 24.59 -17.16 -5.34
N VAL A 86 25.38 -16.09 -5.16
CA VAL A 86 25.69 -15.51 -3.85
C VAL A 86 24.58 -14.58 -3.37
N ILE A 87 23.98 -13.78 -4.25
CA ILE A 87 23.02 -12.76 -3.90
C ILE A 87 21.58 -13.31 -3.78
N GLU A 88 21.19 -14.23 -4.66
CA GLU A 88 19.82 -14.76 -4.72
C GLU A 88 19.33 -15.32 -3.36
N PRO A 89 20.09 -16.14 -2.63
CA PRO A 89 19.69 -16.62 -1.31
C PRO A 89 19.55 -15.52 -0.24
N LEU A 90 20.21 -14.39 -0.46
CA LEU A 90 20.21 -13.25 0.46
C LEU A 90 19.15 -12.19 0.12
N ALA A 91 18.47 -12.29 -1.02
CA ALA A 91 17.62 -11.23 -1.57
C ALA A 91 16.57 -10.72 -0.57
N VAL A 92 15.90 -11.59 0.14
CA VAL A 92 14.91 -11.22 1.16
C VAL A 92 15.55 -10.42 2.30
N HIS A 93 16.70 -10.86 2.79
CA HIS A 93 17.42 -10.19 3.86
C HIS A 93 17.98 -8.84 3.42
N LEU A 94 18.56 -8.77 2.22
CA LEU A 94 19.03 -7.54 1.61
C LEU A 94 17.90 -6.53 1.42
N ASN A 95 16.72 -6.99 1.01
CA ASN A 95 15.55 -6.12 0.88
C ASN A 95 15.07 -5.60 2.25
N GLN A 96 15.11 -6.41 3.30
CA GLN A 96 14.82 -5.96 4.67
C GLN A 96 15.79 -4.87 5.12
N LEU A 97 17.10 -5.08 4.96
CA LEU A 97 18.14 -4.10 5.29
C LEU A 97 17.95 -2.79 4.49
N TRP A 98 17.70 -2.91 3.17
CA TRP A 98 17.41 -1.75 2.33
C TRP A 98 16.22 -0.94 2.79
N ARG A 99 15.17 -1.61 3.21
CA ARG A 99 13.96 -0.97 3.71
C ARG A 99 14.20 -0.30 5.07
N SER A 100 14.94 -0.96 5.97
CA SER A 100 15.33 -0.42 7.27
C SER A 100 16.26 0.78 7.14
N ALA A 101 17.25 0.72 6.25
CA ALA A 101 18.14 1.85 5.98
C ALA A 101 17.41 3.10 5.45
N ARG A 102 16.18 2.96 4.99
CA ARG A 102 15.33 4.07 4.50
C ARG A 102 14.32 4.57 5.52
N GLY A 103 14.39 4.12 6.75
CA GLY A 103 13.54 4.55 7.87
C GLY A 103 12.47 3.55 8.29
N VAL A 104 11.85 3.85 9.41
CA VAL A 104 10.80 3.04 10.05
C VAL A 104 9.46 3.30 9.39
N ARG A 105 8.67 2.23 9.26
CA ARG A 105 7.28 2.31 8.78
C ARG A 105 6.35 2.22 9.97
N ILE A 106 5.55 3.24 10.15
CA ILE A 106 4.65 3.39 11.29
C ILE A 106 3.22 3.47 10.75
N ALA A 107 2.33 2.66 11.29
CA ALA A 107 0.90 2.76 10.98
C ALA A 107 0.36 4.13 11.39
N ARG A 108 -0.58 4.68 10.63
CA ARG A 108 -1.33 5.86 11.08
C ARG A 108 -2.07 5.52 12.38
N PRO A 109 -2.23 6.48 13.28
CA PRO A 109 -2.81 6.22 14.61
C PRO A 109 -4.20 5.60 14.55
N ASP A 110 -5.01 5.99 13.58
CA ASP A 110 -6.40 5.58 13.39
C ASP A 110 -6.57 4.33 12.50
N THR A 111 -5.49 3.80 11.90
CA THR A 111 -5.57 2.65 10.97
C THR A 111 -6.29 1.46 11.58
N ARG A 112 -5.89 1.03 12.77
CA ARG A 112 -6.43 -0.19 13.39
C ARG A 112 -7.93 -0.06 13.67
N GLU A 113 -8.31 1.05 14.27
CA GLU A 113 -9.69 1.31 14.65
C GLU A 113 -10.62 1.37 13.42
N VAL A 114 -10.21 2.12 12.39
CA VAL A 114 -11.00 2.30 11.17
C VAL A 114 -11.16 0.98 10.39
N ILE A 115 -10.10 0.19 10.26
CA ILE A 115 -10.16 -1.11 9.57
C ILE A 115 -11.11 -2.06 10.29
N ILE A 116 -11.04 -2.16 11.61
CA ILE A 116 -11.94 -3.01 12.41
C ILE A 116 -13.39 -2.54 12.23
N GLU A 117 -13.63 -1.23 12.32
CA GLU A 117 -14.99 -0.68 12.22
C GLU A 117 -15.59 -0.86 10.82
N LEU A 118 -14.83 -0.63 9.73
CA LEU A 118 -15.32 -0.87 8.37
C LEU A 118 -15.65 -2.35 8.14
N ASN A 119 -14.82 -3.26 8.64
CA ASN A 119 -15.10 -4.70 8.58
C ASN A 119 -16.38 -5.04 9.39
N ARG A 120 -16.58 -4.45 10.58
CA ARG A 120 -17.80 -4.60 11.41
C ARG A 120 -19.05 -4.07 10.70
N ARG A 121 -18.90 -3.01 9.88
CA ARG A 121 -20.00 -2.45 9.06
C ARG A 121 -20.38 -3.32 7.87
N GLY A 122 -19.67 -4.42 7.65
CA GLY A 122 -19.97 -5.42 6.62
C GLY A 122 -19.24 -5.22 5.31
N TYR A 123 -18.30 -4.25 5.20
CA TYR A 123 -17.50 -4.07 3.99
C TYR A 123 -16.46 -5.18 3.84
N ARG A 124 -16.29 -5.67 2.62
CA ARG A 124 -15.18 -6.57 2.26
C ARG A 124 -13.94 -5.74 2.06
N LEU A 125 -12.90 -5.98 2.85
CA LEU A 125 -11.68 -5.20 2.79
C LEU A 125 -10.61 -5.92 1.99
N GLY A 126 -9.87 -5.16 1.17
CA GLY A 126 -8.74 -5.61 0.38
C GLY A 126 -7.55 -4.66 0.48
N LEU A 127 -6.35 -5.18 0.22
CA LEU A 127 -5.13 -4.41 0.12
C LEU A 127 -4.50 -4.59 -1.26
N ILE A 128 -4.06 -3.49 -1.89
CA ILE A 128 -3.27 -3.50 -3.12
C ILE A 128 -2.03 -2.62 -2.91
N SER A 129 -0.84 -3.22 -2.91
CA SER A 129 0.39 -2.46 -2.62
C SER A 129 1.46 -2.65 -3.69
N ASN A 130 2.00 -1.53 -4.20
CA ASN A 130 3.24 -1.53 -4.97
C ASN A 130 4.42 -1.67 -4.00
N THR A 131 5.05 -2.84 -4.00
CA THR A 131 6.14 -3.17 -3.07
C THR A 131 7.09 -4.18 -3.69
N THR A 132 8.37 -4.09 -3.34
CA THR A 132 9.39 -5.08 -3.68
C THR A 132 9.45 -6.24 -2.68
N SER A 133 8.66 -6.22 -1.61
CA SER A 133 8.66 -7.24 -0.56
C SER A 133 7.32 -7.96 -0.47
N ARG A 134 7.37 -9.30 -0.48
CA ARG A 134 6.19 -10.15 -0.26
C ARG A 134 5.77 -10.24 1.22
N TYR A 135 6.63 -9.82 2.15
CA TYR A 135 6.42 -10.01 3.60
C TYR A 135 6.00 -8.75 4.35
N ASP A 136 6.42 -7.58 3.87
CA ASP A 136 6.33 -6.33 4.64
C ASP A 136 4.88 -5.89 4.93
N SER A 137 4.00 -5.91 3.93
CA SER A 137 2.60 -5.51 4.15
C SER A 137 1.83 -6.54 4.98
N PRO A 138 1.90 -7.86 4.72
CA PRO A 138 1.29 -8.86 5.59
C PRO A 138 1.75 -8.77 7.05
N HIS A 139 3.05 -8.64 7.29
CA HIS A 139 3.59 -8.50 8.64
C HIS A 139 3.08 -7.24 9.37
N MET A 140 2.90 -6.12 8.64
CA MET A 140 2.30 -4.92 9.23
C MET A 140 0.85 -5.15 9.65
N LEU A 141 0.04 -5.82 8.81
CA LEU A 141 -1.36 -6.14 9.15
C LEU A 141 -1.45 -7.07 10.36
N GLU A 142 -0.56 -8.05 10.45
CA GLU A 142 -0.44 -8.97 11.59
C GLU A 142 -0.09 -8.21 12.88
N LYS A 143 0.95 -7.36 12.82
CA LYS A 143 1.38 -6.53 13.96
C LYS A 143 0.27 -5.60 14.47
N LEU A 144 -0.58 -5.11 13.57
CA LEU A 144 -1.75 -4.30 13.92
C LEU A 144 -2.93 -5.13 14.44
N GLY A 145 -2.90 -6.47 14.30
CA GLY A 145 -4.00 -7.35 14.66
C GLY A 145 -5.25 -7.14 13.78
N VAL A 146 -5.04 -6.85 12.47
CA VAL A 146 -6.13 -6.62 11.51
C VAL A 146 -6.06 -7.53 10.28
N SER A 147 -5.18 -8.51 10.25
CA SER A 147 -5.03 -9.42 9.12
C SER A 147 -6.35 -10.09 8.72
N ASP A 148 -7.14 -10.53 9.68
CA ASP A 148 -8.42 -11.24 9.46
C ASP A 148 -9.51 -10.32 8.87
N CYS A 149 -9.35 -9.01 8.97
CA CYS A 149 -10.24 -8.04 8.35
C CYS A 149 -10.08 -8.00 6.83
N PHE A 150 -8.88 -8.28 6.32
CA PHE A 150 -8.58 -8.25 4.89
C PHE A 150 -8.85 -9.61 4.24
N LYS A 151 -9.78 -9.65 3.29
CA LYS A 151 -10.12 -10.88 2.55
C LYS A 151 -9.19 -11.13 1.37
N THR A 152 -8.44 -10.11 0.95
CA THR A 152 -7.41 -10.22 -0.09
C THR A 152 -6.27 -9.24 0.17
N VAL A 153 -5.05 -9.68 -0.12
CA VAL A 153 -3.83 -8.85 -0.13
C VAL A 153 -3.10 -9.12 -1.44
N VAL A 154 -3.10 -8.14 -2.34
CA VAL A 154 -2.43 -8.23 -3.64
C VAL A 154 -1.19 -7.33 -3.62
N LEU A 155 -0.03 -7.92 -3.79
CA LEU A 155 1.25 -7.24 -3.77
C LEU A 155 1.88 -7.30 -5.17
N SER A 156 2.41 -6.18 -5.67
CA SER A 156 3.10 -6.18 -6.97
C SER A 156 4.27 -7.16 -6.99
N ALA A 157 4.98 -7.34 -5.87
CA ALA A 157 6.08 -8.30 -5.71
C ALA A 157 5.71 -9.77 -6.00
N THR A 158 4.42 -10.13 -5.85
CA THR A 158 3.93 -11.50 -6.12
C THR A 158 3.04 -11.58 -7.33
N PHE A 159 2.38 -10.47 -7.70
CA PHE A 159 1.50 -10.39 -8.86
C PHE A 159 2.27 -10.12 -10.16
N GLY A 160 3.43 -9.46 -10.07
CA GLY A 160 4.26 -9.12 -11.23
C GLY A 160 3.87 -7.84 -11.96
N ARG A 161 2.73 -7.22 -11.62
CA ARG A 161 2.28 -5.94 -12.17
C ARG A 161 2.05 -4.91 -11.06
N ARG A 162 2.24 -3.63 -11.41
CA ARG A 162 2.17 -2.49 -10.48
C ARG A 162 1.01 -1.57 -10.83
N LYS A 163 0.41 -0.93 -9.84
CA LYS A 163 -0.45 0.24 -10.07
C LYS A 163 0.32 1.30 -10.85
N PRO A 164 -0.30 1.95 -11.85
CA PRO A 164 -1.72 2.00 -12.19
C PRO A 164 -2.23 0.89 -13.13
N ASP A 165 -1.48 -0.19 -13.43
CA ASP A 165 -2.02 -1.29 -14.26
C ASP A 165 -3.33 -1.80 -13.66
N SER A 166 -4.41 -1.73 -14.44
CA SER A 166 -5.76 -2.11 -13.97
C SER A 166 -5.87 -3.58 -13.56
N SER A 167 -5.00 -4.45 -14.08
CA SER A 167 -5.05 -5.89 -13.79
C SER A 167 -4.86 -6.22 -12.31
N ILE A 168 -4.02 -5.46 -11.56
CA ILE A 168 -3.81 -5.68 -10.13
C ILE A 168 -5.07 -5.33 -9.31
N PHE A 169 -5.84 -4.32 -9.74
CA PHE A 169 -7.11 -3.94 -9.12
C PHE A 169 -8.19 -4.98 -9.41
N LEU A 170 -8.28 -5.44 -10.67
CA LEU A 170 -9.21 -6.47 -11.10
C LEU A 170 -8.95 -7.81 -10.39
N GLU A 171 -7.68 -8.16 -10.17
CA GLU A 171 -7.32 -9.33 -9.37
C GLU A 171 -7.88 -9.24 -7.95
N ALA A 172 -7.69 -8.08 -7.30
CA ALA A 172 -8.16 -7.89 -5.94
C ALA A 172 -9.70 -7.95 -5.83
N THR A 173 -10.43 -7.33 -6.76
CA THR A 173 -11.90 -7.39 -6.77
C THR A 173 -12.42 -8.78 -7.07
N ARG A 174 -11.74 -9.53 -7.97
CA ARG A 174 -12.06 -10.93 -8.23
C ARG A 174 -11.92 -11.80 -6.99
N ASN A 175 -10.83 -11.63 -6.24
CA ASN A 175 -10.57 -12.35 -4.99
C ASN A 175 -11.61 -12.02 -3.91
N LEU A 176 -12.13 -10.79 -3.91
CA LEU A 176 -13.21 -10.38 -3.01
C LEU A 176 -14.60 -10.88 -3.46
N GLY A 177 -14.74 -11.32 -4.71
CA GLY A 177 -16.04 -11.65 -5.29
C GLY A 177 -16.97 -10.44 -5.37
N VAL A 178 -16.42 -9.24 -5.66
CA VAL A 178 -17.16 -7.98 -5.83
C VAL A 178 -16.79 -7.37 -7.17
N HIS A 179 -17.79 -6.84 -7.88
CA HIS A 179 -17.53 -6.15 -9.13
C HIS A 179 -16.84 -4.78 -8.86
N PRO A 180 -15.91 -4.31 -9.73
CA PRO A 180 -15.24 -3.02 -9.55
C PRO A 180 -16.21 -1.85 -9.33
N ASP A 181 -17.33 -1.79 -10.05
CA ASP A 181 -18.35 -0.74 -9.94
C ASP A 181 -19.18 -0.76 -8.61
N ARG A 182 -18.85 -1.67 -7.70
CA ARG A 182 -19.33 -1.74 -6.31
C ARG A 182 -18.16 -1.68 -5.30
N SER A 183 -17.00 -1.23 -5.76
CA SER A 183 -15.78 -1.13 -4.96
C SER A 183 -15.30 0.30 -4.87
N ALA A 184 -14.77 0.70 -3.71
CA ALA A 184 -14.05 1.94 -3.49
C ALA A 184 -12.56 1.67 -3.31
N TYR A 185 -11.73 2.62 -3.73
CA TYR A 185 -10.29 2.56 -3.53
C TYR A 185 -9.80 3.75 -2.70
N VAL A 186 -8.98 3.49 -1.70
CA VAL A 186 -8.35 4.50 -0.83
C VAL A 186 -6.85 4.44 -1.03
N GLY A 187 -6.24 5.55 -1.48
CA GLY A 187 -4.82 5.65 -1.76
C GLY A 187 -4.24 7.02 -1.42
N ASP A 188 -2.97 7.26 -1.79
CA ASP A 188 -2.26 8.53 -1.57
C ASP A 188 -1.77 9.20 -2.87
N ARG A 189 -1.96 8.56 -4.04
CA ARG A 189 -1.39 9.00 -5.30
C ARG A 189 -2.43 9.08 -6.43
N LEU A 190 -2.53 10.27 -7.07
CA LEU A 190 -3.44 10.45 -8.21
C LEU A 190 -3.03 9.63 -9.42
N ASP A 191 -1.74 9.67 -9.78
CA ASP A 191 -1.17 9.01 -10.96
C ASP A 191 -1.19 7.48 -10.90
N ARG A 192 -1.35 6.91 -9.73
CA ARG A 192 -1.23 5.47 -9.48
C ARG A 192 -2.52 4.88 -8.93
N ASP A 193 -3.08 5.49 -7.90
CA ASP A 193 -4.20 4.93 -7.15
C ASP A 193 -5.52 5.34 -7.80
N VAL A 194 -5.71 6.64 -8.09
CA VAL A 194 -6.91 7.13 -8.79
C VAL A 194 -6.94 6.64 -10.23
N ALA A 195 -5.83 6.83 -10.97
CA ALA A 195 -5.74 6.40 -12.36
C ALA A 195 -6.04 4.90 -12.53
N GLY A 196 -5.39 4.05 -11.73
CA GLY A 196 -5.55 2.61 -11.83
C GLY A 196 -6.94 2.13 -11.41
N ALA A 197 -7.50 2.65 -10.31
CA ALA A 197 -8.83 2.30 -9.86
C ALA A 197 -9.91 2.72 -10.87
N ARG A 198 -9.80 3.93 -11.45
CA ARG A 198 -10.73 4.39 -12.50
C ARG A 198 -10.63 3.55 -13.76
N GLN A 199 -9.41 3.21 -14.22
CA GLN A 199 -9.22 2.30 -15.36
C GLN A 199 -9.80 0.91 -15.10
N ALA A 200 -9.78 0.43 -13.85
CA ALA A 200 -10.39 -0.83 -13.46
C ALA A 200 -11.91 -0.75 -13.28
N GLY A 201 -12.52 0.44 -13.36
CA GLY A 201 -13.96 0.65 -13.25
C GLY A 201 -14.49 0.71 -11.82
N PHE A 202 -13.67 1.13 -10.84
CA PHE A 202 -14.11 1.35 -9.47
C PHE A 202 -15.16 2.45 -9.38
N ALA A 203 -16.13 2.27 -8.48
CA ALA A 203 -17.23 3.21 -8.28
C ALA A 203 -16.79 4.50 -7.59
N MET A 204 -15.74 4.45 -6.78
CA MET A 204 -15.29 5.57 -5.96
C MET A 204 -13.78 5.52 -5.72
N THR A 205 -13.14 6.67 -5.75
CA THR A 205 -11.72 6.86 -5.43
C THR A 205 -11.58 7.92 -4.33
N ILE A 206 -10.77 7.61 -3.32
CA ILE A 206 -10.53 8.46 -2.16
C ILE A 206 -9.03 8.63 -2.00
N ILE A 207 -8.58 9.85 -1.81
CA ILE A 207 -7.18 10.17 -1.52
C ILE A 207 -7.06 10.64 -0.08
N ILE A 208 -6.10 10.05 0.65
CA ILE A 208 -5.65 10.58 1.92
C ILE A 208 -4.43 11.48 1.68
N GLN A 209 -4.49 12.68 2.23
CA GLN A 209 -3.45 13.70 2.12
C GLN A 209 -3.16 14.26 3.51
N GLU A 210 -1.87 14.49 3.84
CA GLU A 210 -1.54 15.15 5.10
C GLU A 210 -2.05 16.60 5.06
N PRO A 211 -2.54 17.16 6.19
CA PRO A 211 -3.07 18.52 6.23
C PRO A 211 -2.05 19.60 5.84
N GLU A 212 -0.75 19.31 6.06
CA GLU A 212 0.35 20.23 5.77
C GLU A 212 0.85 20.15 4.33
N ASP A 213 0.42 19.14 3.57
CA ASP A 213 0.83 18.99 2.17
C ASP A 213 0.16 20.02 1.27
N THR A 214 0.86 20.41 0.22
CA THR A 214 0.26 21.22 -0.84
C THR A 214 -0.94 20.49 -1.44
N PRO A 215 -2.10 21.14 -1.60
CA PRO A 215 -3.27 20.52 -2.18
C PRO A 215 -2.95 19.84 -3.51
N LEU A 216 -3.47 18.64 -3.70
CA LEU A 216 -3.30 17.87 -4.93
C LEU A 216 -4.03 18.61 -6.07
N GLU A 217 -3.29 18.99 -7.10
CA GLU A 217 -3.85 19.54 -8.32
C GLU A 217 -3.86 18.42 -9.39
N PRO A 218 -5.04 17.86 -9.72
CA PRO A 218 -5.14 16.92 -10.81
C PRO A 218 -4.75 17.57 -12.13
N THR A 219 -3.80 16.98 -12.84
CA THR A 219 -3.40 17.44 -14.18
C THR A 219 -4.45 17.13 -15.24
N ASP A 220 -5.41 16.28 -14.92
CA ASP A 220 -6.51 15.85 -15.77
C ASP A 220 -7.75 15.59 -14.90
N ALA A 221 -8.94 15.92 -15.42
CA ALA A 221 -10.21 15.70 -14.72
C ALA A 221 -10.45 14.21 -14.37
N SER A 222 -9.90 13.28 -15.17
CA SER A 222 -9.97 11.84 -14.90
C SER A 222 -9.19 11.42 -13.64
N LEU A 223 -8.26 12.24 -13.16
CA LEU A 223 -7.48 12.02 -11.96
C LEU A 223 -8.07 12.71 -10.71
N THR A 224 -9.20 13.41 -10.83
CA THR A 224 -9.87 14.03 -9.69
C THR A 224 -10.50 12.93 -8.82
N PRO A 225 -10.09 12.76 -7.56
CA PRO A 225 -10.71 11.77 -6.67
C PRO A 225 -12.15 12.20 -6.30
N ASP A 226 -12.98 11.26 -5.91
CA ASP A 226 -14.34 11.55 -5.46
C ASP A 226 -14.34 12.20 -4.06
N HIS A 227 -13.35 11.85 -3.23
CA HIS A 227 -13.11 12.46 -1.92
C HIS A 227 -11.62 12.64 -1.65
N VAL A 228 -11.30 13.70 -0.92
CA VAL A 228 -9.99 13.90 -0.27
C VAL A 228 -10.24 13.91 1.23
N ILE A 229 -9.48 13.10 1.96
CA ILE A 229 -9.55 13.00 3.42
C ILE A 229 -8.17 13.27 4.03
N HIS A 230 -8.13 13.68 5.29
CA HIS A 230 -6.90 13.94 6.05
C HIS A 230 -6.67 12.88 7.14
N HIS A 231 -7.74 12.22 7.58
CA HIS A 231 -7.71 11.15 8.58
C HIS A 231 -8.53 9.96 8.08
N LEU A 232 -8.06 8.73 8.38
CA LEU A 232 -8.82 7.53 7.99
C LEU A 232 -10.20 7.46 8.66
N THR A 233 -10.35 8.06 9.84
CA THR A 233 -11.64 8.15 10.55
C THR A 233 -12.74 8.80 9.72
N GLU A 234 -12.40 9.69 8.76
CA GLU A 234 -13.39 10.31 7.86
C GLU A 234 -14.08 9.28 6.95
N LEU A 235 -13.42 8.15 6.68
CA LEU A 235 -14.05 7.04 5.95
C LEU A 235 -15.32 6.52 6.64
N LEU A 236 -15.39 6.65 7.97
CA LEU A 236 -16.57 6.21 8.72
C LEU A 236 -17.81 7.08 8.48
N MET A 237 -17.64 8.30 7.98
CA MET A 237 -18.74 9.18 7.52
C MET A 237 -19.15 8.86 6.07
N ILE A 238 -18.19 8.48 5.23
CA ILE A 238 -18.42 8.13 3.82
C ILE A 238 -19.11 6.75 3.71
N PHE A 239 -18.75 5.80 4.59
CA PHE A 239 -19.16 4.41 4.54
C PHE A 239 -20.03 4.02 5.76
N PRO A 240 -21.35 4.30 5.75
CA PRO A 240 -22.26 3.86 6.82
C PRO A 240 -22.39 2.33 6.84
N PRO A 241 -22.89 1.70 7.93
CA PRO A 241 -23.14 0.26 7.98
C PRO A 241 -23.97 -0.24 6.80
N LEU A 242 -23.54 -1.32 6.14
CA LEU A 242 -24.28 -1.93 5.01
C LEU A 242 -25.61 -2.53 5.46
N HIS A 243 -25.68 -3.00 6.70
CA HIS A 243 -26.90 -3.49 7.31
C HIS A 243 -27.15 -2.73 8.62
N PRO A 244 -28.35 -2.20 8.87
CA PRO A 244 -28.64 -1.55 10.15
C PRO A 244 -28.45 -2.56 11.29
N THR A 245 -27.66 -2.17 12.29
CA THR A 245 -27.50 -2.98 13.50
C THR A 245 -28.85 -3.11 14.19
N PRO A 246 -29.28 -4.30 14.67
CA PRO A 246 -30.60 -4.53 15.24
C PRO A 246 -31.02 -3.62 16.41
N GLN A 247 -30.11 -2.87 17.00
CA GLN A 247 -30.38 -1.96 18.11
C GLN A 247 -31.00 -0.60 17.73
N GLN A 248 -30.95 -0.18 16.46
CA GLN A 248 -31.54 1.11 16.04
C GLN A 248 -32.99 1.02 15.63
N SER A 249 -33.58 -0.19 15.58
CA SER A 249 -35.02 -0.36 15.27
C SER A 249 -35.94 -0.30 16.50
N ARG A 250 -35.41 -0.17 17.73
CA ARG A 250 -36.25 -0.11 18.95
C ARG A 250 -36.70 1.29 19.38
N ASP A 251 -36.05 2.35 18.87
CA ASP A 251 -36.38 3.73 19.28
C ASP A 251 -37.43 4.43 18.40
N ARG A 252 -37.98 3.78 17.38
CA ARG A 252 -39.05 4.37 16.54
C ARG A 252 -40.48 3.92 16.87
N THR A 253 -40.69 3.16 17.94
CA THR A 253 -42.02 2.60 18.23
C THR A 253 -42.59 3.04 19.60
N VAL A 254 -42.09 4.10 20.21
CA VAL A 254 -42.57 4.57 21.53
C VAL A 254 -43.23 5.95 21.50
N ASP A 255 -43.48 6.55 20.34
CA ASP A 255 -44.22 7.81 20.26
C ASP A 255 -45.49 7.70 19.40
N MET A 256 -46.33 6.71 19.69
CA MET A 256 -47.75 6.69 19.28
C MET A 256 -48.56 5.85 20.26
N LEU A 257 -48.87 6.42 21.43
CA LEU A 257 -50.08 6.12 22.20
C LEU A 257 -50.43 7.31 23.11
#